data_fde3d9c03928fe4ebfc79398f0c368ee
#
_entry.id   fde3d9c03928fe4ebfc79398f0c368ee
#
_cell.length_a   1.000
_cell.length_b   1.000
_cell.length_c   1.000
_cell.angle_alpha   90.00
_cell.angle_beta   90.00
_cell.angle_gamma   90.00
#
_symmetry.space_group_name_H-M   'P 1'
#
loop_
_entity.id
_entity.type
_entity.pdbx_description
1 polymer ?
#
loop_
_entity_poly.entity_id
_entity_poly.type
_entity_poly.pdbx_seq_one_letter_code
_entity_poly.pdbx_strand_id
1 'polypeptide(L)'
;MNFLVAVIALTSTSCTMIGSSEFETPSPEITDNRPESGDIGTDDAVASLEDRRRELELPTSSELSMSIGDAGSLEWPLDGDLIYRFGEEQRPNGLVLNWNGVGIAGLPGSPVRAARNGLIVLAGPFEGYGPSVVLSHGDGFYSLYLYLEEIRVAEGRSIDVGHVIGTVGGTDTAQGPHIEFQVRAPIDGKVPEAQDPLEWLKPRANG
;
A
#
# COMPACT_ATOMS: atom_id res chain seq x y z
N MET A 1 71.25 26.00 35.74
CA MET A 1 71.51 25.81 37.17
C MET A 1 70.49 24.81 37.67
N ASN A 2 70.97 23.64 38.08
CA ASN A 2 70.41 22.56 38.85
C ASN A 2 69.13 21.85 38.36
N PHE A 3 69.27 20.68 37.88
CA PHE A 3 69.34 19.34 38.53
C PHE A 3 68.07 19.02 39.33
N LEU A 4 67.25 18.05 38.90
CA LEU A 4 67.18 16.78 39.63
C LEU A 4 66.50 15.67 38.79
N VAL A 5 67.24 14.58 38.68
CA VAL A 5 66.85 13.28 38.16
C VAL A 5 66.10 12.55 39.27
N ALA A 6 65.02 11.89 39.00
CA ALA A 6 64.52 10.78 39.83
C ALA A 6 63.96 9.68 38.93
N VAL A 7 64.71 8.58 38.92
CA VAL A 7 64.34 7.26 38.41
C VAL A 7 63.57 6.55 39.50
N ILE A 8 62.38 6.00 39.22
CA ILE A 8 61.79 4.92 40.02
C ILE A 8 61.06 3.93 39.13
N ALA A 9 61.68 2.79 39.03
CA ALA A 9 61.21 1.40 39.00
C ALA A 9 59.91 1.00 38.31
N LEU A 10 60.07 0.05 37.40
CA LEU A 10 59.05 -0.87 36.86
C LEU A 10 58.33 -1.67 37.95
N THR A 11 57.02 -1.70 37.86
CA THR A 11 56.23 -2.84 38.31
C THR A 11 55.28 -3.28 37.20
N SER A 12 55.53 -4.45 36.71
CA SER A 12 54.66 -5.20 35.79
C SER A 12 53.34 -5.55 36.46
N THR A 13 52.23 -5.00 35.96
CA THR A 13 50.90 -5.50 36.32
C THR A 13 50.24 -5.98 35.04
N SER A 14 49.97 -7.29 34.99
CA SER A 14 49.24 -7.98 33.94
C SER A 14 47.90 -7.30 33.70
N CYS A 15 47.69 -6.72 32.55
CA CYS A 15 46.39 -6.29 32.12
C CYS A 15 45.66 -7.47 31.46
N THR A 16 44.73 -8.06 32.19
CA THR A 16 43.78 -9.07 31.69
C THR A 16 42.97 -8.42 30.58
N MET A 17 43.03 -9.01 29.39
CA MET A 17 42.17 -8.69 28.26
C MET A 17 40.70 -8.95 28.66
N ILE A 18 39.95 -7.88 28.93
CA ILE A 18 38.49 -7.94 28.97
C ILE A 18 38.04 -7.91 27.53
N GLY A 19 37.42 -9.00 27.10
CA GLY A 19 36.88 -9.14 25.77
C GLY A 19 35.89 -8.01 25.46
N SER A 20 36.11 -7.36 24.32
CA SER A 20 35.16 -6.48 23.68
C SER A 20 33.94 -7.30 23.31
N SER A 21 32.90 -7.24 24.13
CA SER A 21 31.57 -7.61 23.68
C SER A 21 31.13 -6.56 22.67
N GLU A 22 31.21 -6.90 21.40
CA GLU A 22 30.51 -6.19 20.36
C GLU A 22 29.02 -6.17 20.73
N PHE A 23 28.54 -4.99 21.08
CA PHE A 23 27.14 -4.74 21.25
C PHE A 23 26.56 -4.70 19.84
N GLU A 24 26.17 -5.88 19.30
CA GLU A 24 25.29 -5.94 18.14
C GLU A 24 23.96 -5.29 18.56
N THR A 25 23.75 -4.08 18.09
CA THR A 25 22.41 -3.49 18.10
C THR A 25 21.58 -4.33 17.14
N PRO A 26 20.51 -4.99 17.61
CA PRO A 26 19.62 -5.65 16.69
C PRO A 26 19.05 -4.58 15.73
N SER A 27 19.27 -4.76 14.44
CA SER A 27 18.52 -4.03 13.43
C SER A 27 17.04 -4.21 13.73
N PRO A 28 16.22 -3.15 13.65
CA PRO A 28 14.80 -3.31 13.80
C PRO A 28 14.34 -4.30 12.74
N GLU A 29 13.79 -5.43 13.19
CA GLU A 29 13.05 -6.34 12.32
C GLU A 29 11.88 -5.51 11.77
N ILE A 30 11.99 -5.14 10.49
CA ILE A 30 10.89 -4.55 9.76
C ILE A 30 9.89 -5.70 9.56
N THR A 31 8.96 -5.81 10.49
CA THR A 31 7.83 -6.71 10.32
C THR A 31 6.95 -6.12 9.24
N ASP A 32 7.00 -6.72 8.06
CA ASP A 32 5.98 -6.53 7.04
C ASP A 32 4.67 -7.05 7.64
N ASN A 33 3.81 -6.13 8.11
CA ASN A 33 2.51 -6.44 8.69
C ASN A 33 1.47 -6.83 7.62
N ARG A 34 1.91 -7.05 6.41
CA ARG A 34 1.04 -7.60 5.36
C ARG A 34 0.70 -9.05 5.75
N PRO A 35 -0.57 -9.49 5.65
CA PRO A 35 -0.92 -10.90 5.83
C PRO A 35 -0.10 -11.75 4.87
N GLU A 36 0.66 -12.71 5.40
CA GLU A 36 1.61 -13.58 4.68
C GLU A 36 0.94 -14.52 3.66
N SER A 37 -0.36 -14.58 3.65
CA SER A 37 -1.11 -15.33 2.65
C SER A 37 -2.06 -14.38 1.96
N GLY A 38 -1.70 -13.99 0.75
CA GLY A 38 -2.62 -13.30 -0.12
C GLY A 38 -3.97 -14.00 -0.14
N ASP A 39 -5.01 -13.21 -0.17
CA ASP A 39 -6.34 -13.54 -0.63
C ASP A 39 -7.43 -13.87 0.40
N ILE A 40 -7.15 -14.41 1.57
CA ILE A 40 -8.24 -14.86 2.47
C ILE A 40 -9.00 -13.68 3.11
N GLY A 41 -8.37 -12.52 3.28
CA GLY A 41 -9.01 -11.36 3.91
C GLY A 41 -9.66 -10.37 2.94
N THR A 42 -9.13 -10.25 1.73
CA THR A 42 -9.61 -9.25 0.76
C THR A 42 -10.88 -9.67 0.04
N ASP A 43 -11.09 -10.94 -0.24
CA ASP A 43 -12.30 -11.40 -0.92
C ASP A 43 -13.53 -11.38 -0.02
N ASP A 44 -13.38 -11.78 1.25
CA ASP A 44 -14.44 -11.64 2.26
C ASP A 44 -14.74 -10.16 2.54
N ALA A 45 -13.73 -9.32 2.59
CA ALA A 45 -13.90 -7.88 2.76
C ALA A 45 -14.60 -7.25 1.55
N VAL A 46 -14.29 -7.68 0.32
CA VAL A 46 -14.96 -7.20 -0.90
C VAL A 46 -16.39 -7.69 -0.97
N ALA A 47 -16.70 -8.93 -0.55
CA ALA A 47 -18.08 -9.40 -0.44
C ALA A 47 -18.92 -8.53 0.52
N SER A 48 -18.30 -8.07 1.63
CA SER A 48 -18.95 -7.13 2.56
C SER A 48 -19.18 -5.74 1.98
N LEU A 49 -18.40 -5.32 0.96
CA LEU A 49 -18.60 -4.04 0.27
C LEU A 49 -19.85 -4.05 -0.62
N GLU A 50 -20.22 -5.19 -1.18
CA GLU A 50 -21.49 -5.34 -1.93
C GLU A 50 -22.69 -5.16 -1.01
N ASP A 51 -22.65 -5.71 0.20
CA ASP A 51 -23.72 -5.53 1.18
C ASP A 51 -23.80 -4.07 1.66
N ARG A 52 -22.68 -3.41 1.91
CA ARG A 52 -22.62 -1.97 2.22
C ARG A 52 -23.17 -1.11 1.09
N ARG A 53 -22.88 -1.46 -0.15
CA ARG A 53 -23.44 -0.75 -1.31
C ARG A 53 -24.97 -0.84 -1.34
N ARG A 54 -25.55 -2.00 -1.01
CA ARG A 54 -27.00 -2.18 -0.92
C ARG A 54 -27.59 -1.37 0.23
N GLU A 55 -26.93 -1.35 1.38
CA GLU A 55 -27.40 -0.65 2.58
C GLU A 55 -27.43 0.87 2.38
N LEU A 56 -26.55 1.42 1.56
CA LEU A 56 -26.51 2.83 1.26
C LEU A 56 -27.64 3.33 0.33
N GLU A 57 -28.59 2.46 -0.07
CA GLU A 57 -29.75 2.78 -0.92
C GLU A 57 -29.43 3.73 -2.09
N LEU A 58 -28.39 3.40 -2.82
CA LEU A 58 -27.87 4.33 -3.81
C LEU A 58 -28.72 4.36 -5.06
N PRO A 59 -28.88 5.56 -5.66
CA PRO A 59 -29.60 5.66 -6.91
C PRO A 59 -28.95 4.70 -7.91
N THR A 60 -29.79 3.92 -8.58
CA THR A 60 -29.44 3.13 -9.77
C THR A 60 -28.98 4.13 -10.82
N SER A 61 -27.77 4.66 -10.68
CA SER A 61 -27.30 5.66 -11.62
C SER A 61 -26.71 4.93 -12.81
N SER A 62 -27.38 5.05 -13.93
CA SER A 62 -26.83 4.81 -15.26
C SER A 62 -25.54 5.63 -15.54
N GLU A 63 -25.15 6.49 -14.60
CA GLU A 63 -23.92 7.31 -14.64
C GLU A 63 -22.70 6.63 -14.02
N LEU A 64 -22.88 5.57 -13.21
CA LEU A 64 -21.80 4.77 -12.62
C LEU A 64 -21.84 3.35 -13.21
N SER A 65 -21.67 3.22 -14.49
CA SER A 65 -21.54 1.94 -15.17
C SER A 65 -20.10 1.78 -15.63
N MET A 66 -19.44 0.73 -15.16
CA MET A 66 -18.14 0.31 -15.63
C MET A 66 -18.25 -1.08 -16.25
N SER A 67 -17.53 -1.32 -17.31
CA SER A 67 -17.53 -2.56 -18.06
C SER A 67 -16.09 -2.96 -18.42
N ILE A 68 -15.90 -4.19 -18.89
CA ILE A 68 -14.61 -4.65 -19.41
C ILE A 68 -14.11 -3.77 -20.57
N GLY A 69 -15.02 -3.15 -21.30
CA GLY A 69 -14.68 -2.21 -22.39
C GLY A 69 -13.99 -0.92 -21.92
N ASP A 70 -14.01 -0.63 -20.63
CA ASP A 70 -13.34 0.53 -20.02
C ASP A 70 -11.87 0.27 -19.66
N ALA A 71 -11.32 -0.90 -20.00
CA ALA A 71 -9.90 -1.18 -19.83
C ALA A 71 -9.04 -0.11 -20.53
N GLY A 72 -7.98 0.34 -19.85
CA GLY A 72 -7.11 1.41 -20.34
C GLY A 72 -7.69 2.83 -20.22
N SER A 73 -8.81 3.02 -19.53
CA SER A 73 -9.46 4.34 -19.39
C SER A 73 -9.28 5.02 -18.03
N LEU A 74 -8.85 4.29 -17.00
CA LEU A 74 -8.67 4.82 -15.66
C LEU A 74 -7.48 5.78 -15.58
N GLU A 75 -7.67 6.89 -14.89
CA GLU A 75 -6.57 7.82 -14.59
C GLU A 75 -5.63 7.22 -13.53
N TRP A 76 -4.37 7.60 -13.57
CA TRP A 76 -3.43 7.23 -12.52
C TRP A 76 -3.78 7.93 -11.21
N PRO A 77 -3.91 7.18 -10.09
CA PRO A 77 -4.27 7.77 -8.80
C PRO A 77 -3.14 8.60 -8.19
N LEU A 78 -1.91 8.32 -8.61
CA LEU A 78 -0.69 8.97 -8.13
C LEU A 78 0.33 9.00 -9.27
N ASP A 79 1.07 10.11 -9.38
CA ASP A 79 2.24 10.19 -10.24
C ASP A 79 3.46 9.73 -9.45
N GLY A 80 3.96 8.53 -9.77
CA GLY A 80 5.06 7.88 -9.07
C GLY A 80 5.50 6.59 -9.77
N ASP A 81 6.66 6.08 -9.38
CA ASP A 81 7.21 4.85 -9.94
C ASP A 81 6.48 3.62 -9.39
N LEU A 82 6.41 2.57 -10.20
CA LEU A 82 5.90 1.27 -9.76
C LEU A 82 6.99 0.56 -8.95
N ILE A 83 6.65 0.16 -7.71
CA ILE A 83 7.56 -0.56 -6.81
C ILE A 83 7.28 -2.05 -6.75
N TYR A 84 6.06 -2.47 -7.04
CA TYR A 84 5.66 -3.86 -7.30
C TYR A 84 4.47 -3.90 -8.26
N ARG A 85 4.23 -5.07 -8.84
CA ARG A 85 3.19 -5.31 -9.84
C ARG A 85 2.24 -6.40 -9.35
N PHE A 86 1.06 -6.42 -9.95
CA PHE A 86 0.06 -7.47 -9.75
C PHE A 86 0.62 -8.86 -10.07
N GLY A 87 0.19 -9.86 -9.31
CA GLY A 87 0.53 -11.27 -9.49
C GLY A 87 1.69 -11.73 -8.60
N GLU A 88 2.28 -12.86 -8.95
CA GLU A 88 3.33 -13.50 -8.17
C GLU A 88 4.69 -12.82 -8.35
N GLU A 89 5.35 -12.54 -7.23
CA GLU A 89 6.73 -12.08 -7.17
C GLU A 89 7.59 -13.08 -6.40
N GLN A 90 8.57 -13.65 -7.05
CA GLN A 90 9.53 -14.55 -6.42
C GLN A 90 10.72 -13.76 -5.87
N ARG A 91 10.92 -13.82 -4.57
CA ARG A 91 12.05 -13.20 -3.87
C ARG A 91 13.31 -14.07 -3.92
N PRO A 92 14.53 -13.49 -3.83
CA PRO A 92 15.80 -14.25 -3.86
C PRO A 92 15.93 -15.31 -2.75
N ASN A 93 15.24 -15.15 -1.63
CA ASN A 93 15.19 -16.09 -0.52
C ASN A 93 14.21 -17.26 -0.73
N GLY A 94 13.57 -17.35 -1.90
CA GLY A 94 12.59 -18.36 -2.25
C GLY A 94 11.16 -18.08 -1.79
N LEU A 95 10.92 -16.95 -1.10
CA LEU A 95 9.58 -16.52 -0.74
C LEU A 95 8.83 -16.08 -2.01
N VAL A 96 7.57 -16.51 -2.12
CA VAL A 96 6.64 -16.07 -3.17
C VAL A 96 5.62 -15.13 -2.54
N LEU A 97 5.55 -13.90 -3.03
CA LEU A 97 4.53 -12.92 -2.66
C LEU A 97 3.49 -12.87 -3.78
N ASN A 98 2.21 -12.78 -3.41
CA ASN A 98 1.14 -12.57 -4.37
C ASN A 98 0.55 -11.18 -4.15
N TRP A 99 0.62 -10.31 -5.18
CA TRP A 99 0.17 -8.93 -5.12
C TRP A 99 -1.20 -8.80 -5.80
N ASN A 100 -2.20 -8.26 -5.08
CA ASN A 100 -3.56 -8.04 -5.62
C ASN A 100 -3.69 -6.69 -6.35
N GLY A 101 -2.60 -5.92 -6.42
CA GLY A 101 -2.58 -4.62 -7.06
C GLY A 101 -1.19 -4.20 -7.49
N VAL A 102 -1.02 -2.91 -7.68
CA VAL A 102 0.28 -2.29 -7.98
C VAL A 102 0.67 -1.32 -6.88
N GLY A 103 1.92 -1.36 -6.45
CA GLY A 103 2.49 -0.38 -5.54
C GLY A 103 3.00 0.83 -6.32
N ILE A 104 2.56 2.02 -5.96
CA ILE A 104 2.97 3.28 -6.57
C ILE A 104 3.68 4.12 -5.52
N ALA A 105 4.97 4.33 -5.68
CA ALA A 105 5.78 5.15 -4.78
C ALA A 105 5.33 6.61 -4.83
N GLY A 106 5.42 7.30 -3.69
CA GLY A 106 5.12 8.72 -3.62
C GLY A 106 5.72 9.38 -2.39
N LEU A 107 5.81 10.69 -2.39
CA LEU A 107 6.23 11.42 -1.19
C LEU A 107 5.09 11.36 -0.16
N PRO A 108 5.40 11.12 1.15
CA PRO A 108 4.40 11.16 2.20
C PRO A 108 3.56 12.44 2.13
N GLY A 109 2.25 12.30 2.29
CA GLY A 109 1.32 13.42 2.22
C GLY A 109 0.95 13.91 0.81
N SER A 110 1.57 13.36 -0.26
CA SER A 110 1.15 13.68 -1.64
C SER A 110 -0.30 13.30 -1.90
N PRO A 111 -1.04 14.08 -2.72
CA PRO A 111 -2.45 13.81 -2.97
C PRO A 111 -2.65 12.54 -3.79
N VAL A 112 -3.54 11.69 -3.30
CA VAL A 112 -4.05 10.52 -4.02
C VAL A 112 -5.42 10.87 -4.58
N ARG A 113 -5.65 10.52 -5.86
CA ARG A 113 -6.85 10.93 -6.61
C ARG A 113 -7.66 9.74 -7.07
N ALA A 114 -8.97 9.95 -7.20
CA ALA A 114 -9.88 8.97 -7.78
C ALA A 114 -9.53 8.71 -9.25
N ALA A 115 -9.31 7.46 -9.60
CA ALA A 115 -8.98 7.04 -10.96
C ALA A 115 -10.16 7.12 -11.94
N ARG A 116 -11.40 7.14 -11.41
CA ARG A 116 -12.67 7.24 -12.16
C ARG A 116 -13.76 7.80 -11.25
N ASN A 117 -14.84 8.30 -11.84
CA ASN A 117 -16.06 8.63 -11.11
C ASN A 117 -16.55 7.40 -10.33
N GLY A 118 -17.03 7.61 -9.12
CA GLY A 118 -17.48 6.49 -8.30
C GLY A 118 -18.18 6.93 -7.03
N LEU A 119 -18.68 5.93 -6.34
CA LEU A 119 -19.27 6.06 -5.04
C LEU A 119 -18.32 5.50 -3.99
N ILE A 120 -18.11 6.23 -2.91
CA ILE A 120 -17.28 5.80 -1.80
C ILE A 120 -18.08 4.80 -0.97
N VAL A 121 -17.66 3.54 -0.99
CA VAL A 121 -18.28 2.45 -0.22
C VAL A 121 -17.47 2.07 1.02
N LEU A 122 -16.22 2.55 1.11
CA LEU A 122 -15.39 2.46 2.31
C LEU A 122 -14.47 3.69 2.38
N ALA A 123 -14.41 4.32 3.54
CA ALA A 123 -13.46 5.37 3.87
C ALA A 123 -13.03 5.19 5.34
N GLY A 124 -12.05 4.33 5.59
CA GLY A 124 -11.66 3.92 6.94
C GLY A 124 -10.54 2.88 6.95
N PRO A 125 -10.29 2.27 8.11
CA PRO A 125 -9.30 1.21 8.21
C PRO A 125 -9.76 -0.03 7.44
N PHE A 126 -8.85 -0.60 6.66
CA PHE A 126 -9.03 -1.87 5.96
C PHE A 126 -7.99 -2.85 6.47
N GLU A 127 -8.44 -4.07 6.83
CA GLU A 127 -7.59 -5.04 7.52
C GLU A 127 -6.30 -5.34 6.75
N GLY A 128 -5.16 -5.24 7.43
CA GLY A 128 -3.83 -5.44 6.84
C GLY A 128 -3.27 -4.26 6.03
N TYR A 129 -4.11 -3.26 5.68
CA TYR A 129 -3.72 -2.15 4.79
C TYR A 129 -3.82 -0.76 5.44
N GLY A 130 -4.37 -0.69 6.67
CA GLY A 130 -4.56 0.59 7.36
C GLY A 130 -5.62 1.49 6.70
N PRO A 131 -5.47 2.83 6.79
CA PRO A 131 -6.42 3.76 6.21
C PRO A 131 -6.55 3.56 4.69
N SER A 132 -7.78 3.38 4.22
CA SER A 132 -8.07 3.01 2.84
C SER A 132 -9.37 3.65 2.35
N VAL A 133 -9.47 3.80 1.03
CA VAL A 133 -10.68 4.24 0.35
C VAL A 133 -11.03 3.21 -0.72
N VAL A 134 -12.30 2.84 -0.81
CA VAL A 134 -12.83 1.98 -1.87
C VAL A 134 -13.94 2.71 -2.60
N LEU A 135 -13.84 2.72 -3.92
CA LEU A 135 -14.85 3.27 -4.82
C LEU A 135 -15.57 2.14 -5.54
N SER A 136 -16.89 2.18 -5.54
CA SER A 136 -17.72 1.40 -6.46
C SER A 136 -17.96 2.19 -7.73
N HIS A 137 -17.77 1.56 -8.88
CA HIS A 137 -18.00 2.12 -10.21
C HIS A 137 -19.26 1.55 -10.88
N GLY A 138 -20.11 0.86 -10.10
CA GLY A 138 -21.27 0.12 -10.61
C GLY A 138 -20.90 -1.29 -11.12
N ASP A 139 -21.92 -2.10 -11.33
CA ASP A 139 -21.86 -3.44 -11.95
C ASP A 139 -20.77 -4.38 -11.40
N GLY A 140 -20.43 -4.25 -10.08
CA GLY A 140 -19.42 -5.07 -9.41
C GLY A 140 -17.96 -4.64 -9.65
N PHE A 141 -17.73 -3.47 -10.26
CA PHE A 141 -16.40 -2.92 -10.44
C PHE A 141 -16.01 -2.01 -9.28
N TYR A 142 -14.78 -2.20 -8.77
CA TYR A 142 -14.22 -1.43 -7.66
C TYR A 142 -12.78 -0.99 -7.95
N SER A 143 -12.41 0.17 -7.41
CA SER A 143 -11.02 0.56 -7.23
C SER A 143 -10.73 0.76 -5.74
N LEU A 144 -9.59 0.24 -5.29
CA LEU A 144 -9.13 0.30 -3.91
C LEU A 144 -7.84 1.13 -3.86
N TYR A 145 -7.78 2.01 -2.86
CA TYR A 145 -6.65 2.89 -2.58
C TYR A 145 -6.21 2.63 -1.15
N LEU A 146 -5.13 1.88 -0.99
CA LEU A 146 -4.68 1.30 0.26
C LEU A 146 -3.40 1.99 0.74
N TYR A 147 -3.05 1.86 2.03
CA TYR A 147 -1.91 2.51 2.66
C TYR A 147 -1.95 4.03 2.59
N LEU A 148 -3.13 4.64 2.76
CA LEU A 148 -3.25 6.09 2.87
C LEU A 148 -2.72 6.58 4.22
N GLU A 149 -2.23 7.82 4.27
CA GLU A 149 -1.92 8.51 5.52
C GLU A 149 -3.18 9.17 6.08
N GLU A 150 -3.84 9.98 5.25
CA GLU A 150 -5.08 10.66 5.58
C GLU A 150 -6.17 10.30 4.57
N ILE A 151 -7.40 10.14 5.06
CA ILE A 151 -8.61 10.02 4.25
C ILE A 151 -9.28 11.40 4.19
N ARG A 152 -9.64 11.87 3.00
CA ARG A 152 -10.24 13.21 2.77
C ARG A 152 -11.66 13.16 2.24
N VAL A 153 -12.28 12.01 2.29
CA VAL A 153 -13.64 11.76 1.79
C VAL A 153 -14.44 10.95 2.82
N ALA A 154 -15.74 10.84 2.62
CA ALA A 154 -16.62 10.08 3.51
C ALA A 154 -17.44 9.06 2.70
N GLU A 155 -17.78 7.94 3.33
CA GLU A 155 -18.66 6.92 2.78
C GLU A 155 -20.01 7.47 2.33
N GLY A 156 -20.61 6.89 1.30
CA GLY A 156 -21.89 7.29 0.73
C GLY A 156 -21.84 8.53 -0.18
N ARG A 157 -20.64 9.09 -0.44
CA ARG A 157 -20.48 10.24 -1.34
C ARG A 157 -20.06 9.80 -2.72
N SER A 158 -20.74 10.34 -3.74
CA SER A 158 -20.26 10.24 -5.12
C SER A 158 -19.17 11.27 -5.37
N ILE A 159 -18.14 10.90 -6.08
CA ILE A 159 -17.02 11.76 -6.45
C ILE A 159 -16.68 11.62 -7.92
N ASP A 160 -16.07 12.65 -8.47
CA ASP A 160 -15.58 12.67 -9.83
C ASP A 160 -14.14 12.17 -9.93
N VAL A 161 -13.77 11.71 -11.12
CA VAL A 161 -12.39 11.40 -11.48
C VAL A 161 -11.46 12.57 -11.16
N GLY A 162 -10.27 12.29 -10.63
CA GLY A 162 -9.28 13.31 -10.26
C GLY A 162 -9.52 13.98 -8.90
N HIS A 163 -10.67 13.74 -8.24
CA HIS A 163 -10.92 14.24 -6.89
C HIS A 163 -9.89 13.69 -5.90
N VAL A 164 -9.38 14.52 -4.99
CA VAL A 164 -8.42 14.09 -3.96
C VAL A 164 -9.17 13.31 -2.88
N ILE A 165 -8.84 12.03 -2.73
CA ILE A 165 -9.48 11.11 -1.79
C ILE A 165 -8.70 10.90 -0.50
N GLY A 166 -7.39 11.17 -0.54
CA GLY A 166 -6.49 11.01 0.59
C GLY A 166 -5.07 11.43 0.25
N THR A 167 -4.14 11.00 1.07
CA THR A 167 -2.71 11.26 0.88
C THR A 167 -1.88 9.98 0.99
N VAL A 168 -0.69 9.99 0.36
CA VAL A 168 0.26 8.87 0.39
C VAL A 168 0.73 8.60 1.81
N GLY A 169 0.61 7.36 2.23
CA GLY A 169 1.14 6.81 3.48
C GLY A 169 2.13 5.68 3.22
N GLY A 170 1.93 4.52 3.86
CA GLY A 170 2.78 3.34 3.68
C GLY A 170 4.21 3.50 4.22
N THR A 171 4.48 4.53 5.02
CA THR A 171 5.82 4.85 5.56
C THR A 171 6.40 3.75 6.44
N ASP A 172 5.53 3.00 7.13
CA ASP A 172 5.92 1.94 8.07
C ASP A 172 5.96 0.55 7.41
N THR A 173 5.81 0.49 6.08
CA THR A 173 5.93 -0.77 5.32
C THR A 173 7.37 -1.02 4.87
N ALA A 174 7.70 -2.27 4.55
CA ALA A 174 9.02 -2.62 4.00
C ALA A 174 9.32 -1.94 2.66
N GLN A 175 8.29 -1.52 1.93
CA GLN A 175 8.37 -0.85 0.63
C GLN A 175 8.61 0.65 0.76
N GLY A 176 8.44 1.21 1.97
CA GLY A 176 8.51 2.64 2.21
C GLY A 176 7.25 3.39 1.73
N PRO A 177 7.32 4.74 1.59
CA PRO A 177 6.15 5.54 1.27
C PRO A 177 5.55 5.20 -0.09
N HIS A 178 4.30 4.73 -0.09
CA HIS A 178 3.57 4.34 -1.31
C HIS A 178 2.07 4.23 -1.04
N ILE A 179 1.31 3.98 -2.09
CA ILE A 179 -0.04 3.42 -2.04
C ILE A 179 -0.06 2.09 -2.78
N GLU A 180 -0.95 1.19 -2.39
CA GLU A 180 -1.35 0.08 -3.25
C GLU A 180 -2.66 0.45 -3.94
N PHE A 181 -2.69 0.31 -5.27
CA PHE A 181 -3.87 0.51 -6.08
C PHE A 181 -4.33 -0.84 -6.63
N GLN A 182 -5.60 -1.19 -6.37
CA GLN A 182 -6.23 -2.41 -6.90
C GLN A 182 -7.42 -2.07 -7.77
N VAL A 183 -7.67 -2.90 -8.76
CA VAL A 183 -8.92 -2.94 -9.52
C VAL A 183 -9.56 -4.30 -9.29
N ARG A 184 -10.87 -4.32 -9.01
CA ARG A 184 -11.63 -5.54 -8.91
C ARG A 184 -12.79 -5.52 -9.89
N ALA A 185 -12.99 -6.62 -10.59
CA ALA A 185 -14.02 -6.78 -11.57
C ALA A 185 -14.75 -8.11 -11.40
N PRO A 186 -16.06 -8.17 -11.71
CA PRO A 186 -16.80 -9.43 -11.68
C PRO A 186 -16.33 -10.31 -12.84
N ILE A 187 -15.95 -11.55 -12.53
CA ILE A 187 -15.69 -12.58 -13.53
C ILE A 187 -16.89 -13.52 -13.52
N ASP A 188 -17.54 -13.68 -14.68
CA ASP A 188 -18.69 -14.54 -14.87
C ASP A 188 -19.84 -14.29 -13.86
N GLY A 189 -20.05 -13.03 -13.46
CA GLY A 189 -21.10 -12.63 -12.53
C GLY A 189 -20.91 -13.11 -11.08
N LYS A 190 -19.69 -13.48 -10.72
CA LYS A 190 -19.28 -13.87 -9.37
C LYS A 190 -18.81 -12.66 -8.54
N VAL A 191 -18.32 -12.97 -7.33
CA VAL A 191 -17.66 -11.98 -6.46
C VAL A 191 -16.51 -11.30 -7.22
N PRO A 192 -16.38 -9.96 -7.13
CA PRO A 192 -15.32 -9.22 -7.84
C PRO A 192 -13.93 -9.72 -7.47
N GLU A 193 -13.17 -10.18 -8.44
CA GLU A 193 -11.80 -10.67 -8.28
C GLU A 193 -10.77 -9.59 -8.65
N ALA A 194 -9.58 -9.66 -8.05
CA ALA A 194 -8.48 -8.75 -8.35
C ALA A 194 -8.01 -8.92 -9.81
N GLN A 195 -7.82 -7.79 -10.49
CA GLN A 195 -7.35 -7.70 -11.87
C GLN A 195 -6.04 -6.93 -11.92
N ASP A 196 -5.20 -7.17 -12.93
CA ASP A 196 -4.01 -6.34 -13.12
C ASP A 196 -4.40 -4.87 -13.37
N PRO A 197 -4.12 -3.95 -12.44
CA PRO A 197 -4.49 -2.55 -12.62
C PRO A 197 -3.86 -1.89 -13.84
N LEU A 198 -2.73 -2.40 -14.33
CA LEU A 198 -2.06 -1.84 -15.51
C LEU A 198 -2.85 -2.03 -16.80
N GLU A 199 -3.71 -3.04 -16.86
CA GLU A 199 -4.64 -3.22 -17.97
C GLU A 199 -5.78 -2.19 -17.97
N TRP A 200 -6.09 -1.63 -16.81
CA TRP A 200 -7.18 -0.66 -16.61
C TRP A 200 -6.72 0.79 -16.67
N LEU A 201 -5.51 1.06 -16.24
CA LEU A 201 -4.93 2.40 -16.23
C LEU A 201 -4.57 2.87 -17.63
N LYS A 202 -4.73 4.16 -17.90
CA LYS A 202 -4.27 4.78 -19.14
C LYS A 202 -2.77 4.53 -19.33
N PRO A 203 -2.33 4.23 -20.57
CA PRO A 203 -0.90 4.15 -20.85
C PRO A 203 -0.21 5.45 -20.43
N ARG A 204 0.90 5.36 -19.70
CA ARG A 204 1.75 6.53 -19.44
C ARG A 204 2.45 6.89 -20.76
N ALA A 205 2.42 8.18 -21.11
CA ALA A 205 3.25 8.67 -22.19
C ALA A 205 4.72 8.56 -21.72
N ASN A 206 5.43 7.57 -22.26
CA ASN A 206 6.83 7.24 -21.99
C ASN A 206 7.09 6.60 -20.61
N GLY A 207 7.07 5.29 -20.59
CA GLY A 207 7.78 4.43 -19.63
C GLY A 207 8.85 3.67 -20.39
#